data_0867e629ded5c118f917b223f0c72273
#
_entry.id   0867e629ded5c118f917b223f0c72273
#
_cell.length_a   1.000
_cell.length_b   1.000
_cell.length_c   1.000
_cell.angle_alpha   90.00
_cell.angle_beta   90.00
_cell.angle_gamma   90.00
#
_symmetry.space_group_name_H-M   'P 1'
#
loop_
_entity.id
_entity.type
_entity.pdbx_description
1 polymer ?
#
loop_
_entity_poly.entity_id
_entity_poly.type
_entity_poly.pdbx_seq_one_letter_code
_entity_poly.pdbx_strand_id
1 'polypeptide(L)'
;MDSSELHRRRAYRAQERRRRRLRRRIAAFAGLVVVIAAAAVAVAATGGASSPTTTTSATSHRRAVARHSAHGTAGRSATSGGTGHRTAGGSTAAALGPATGHAGTDSVPILMYHVIAAPPAGAPYPGLYVTPQEFTAQMEALKQAGWTAVTLDQVRAYWADGARLPAGKPVVITFDNGYHSQYAQALPVLRRLGWVADENIQLTGLPPSQGGMTSGQVRALVRAGWELDTQGMSHADLATSDPAELRYQIVTARRLLRREYGVPVNWFCYPSGQYNAAVIAAVRAAGFVGSTTVVPGWASRSGDPYRLPRLRVLGGTSPSALLSQIAGARGDGAPPSTYMTS
;
A
#
# COMPACT_ATOMS: atom_id res chain seq x y z
N MET A 1 32.23 -38.86 11.47
CA MET A 1 31.60 -37.49 11.28
C MET A 1 30.95 -37.51 9.93
N ASP A 2 29.62 -37.37 9.91
CA ASP A 2 28.82 -37.55 8.71
C ASP A 2 29.07 -36.39 7.71
N SER A 3 29.29 -36.71 6.43
CA SER A 3 29.53 -35.78 5.35
C SER A 3 28.42 -34.73 5.23
N SER A 4 27.18 -35.11 5.58
CA SER A 4 26.00 -34.21 5.57
C SER A 4 26.06 -33.15 6.67
N GLU A 5 26.65 -33.46 7.80
CA GLU A 5 26.83 -32.51 8.92
C GLU A 5 27.93 -31.48 8.61
N LEU A 6 28.99 -31.91 7.94
CA LEU A 6 30.05 -31.03 7.46
C LEU A 6 29.54 -30.04 6.43
N HIS A 7 28.69 -30.48 5.50
CA HIS A 7 28.05 -29.58 4.51
C HIS A 7 27.11 -28.58 5.17
N ARG A 8 26.29 -28.98 6.15
CA ARG A 8 25.41 -28.07 6.90
C ARG A 8 26.21 -27.02 7.68
N ARG A 9 27.31 -27.42 8.34
CA ARG A 9 28.19 -26.49 9.07
C ARG A 9 28.91 -25.50 8.15
N ARG A 10 29.31 -25.92 6.93
CA ARG A 10 29.90 -25.05 5.91
C ARG A 10 28.88 -24.05 5.38
N ALA A 11 27.67 -24.48 5.07
CA ALA A 11 26.58 -23.61 4.60
C ALA A 11 26.20 -22.58 5.67
N TYR A 12 26.05 -22.99 6.93
CA TYR A 12 25.79 -22.09 8.06
C TYR A 12 26.88 -21.01 8.23
N ARG A 13 28.14 -21.41 8.20
CA ARG A 13 29.28 -20.45 8.29
C ARG A 13 29.33 -19.51 7.10
N ALA A 14 29.00 -19.95 5.89
CA ALA A 14 28.93 -19.11 4.71
C ALA A 14 27.81 -18.06 4.81
N GLN A 15 26.64 -18.46 5.31
CA GLN A 15 25.52 -17.56 5.53
C GLN A 15 25.82 -16.54 6.64
N GLU A 16 26.46 -16.93 7.73
CA GLU A 16 26.89 -16.02 8.80
C GLU A 16 27.94 -15.00 8.30
N ARG A 17 28.89 -15.42 7.45
CA ARG A 17 29.86 -14.50 6.82
C ARG A 17 29.17 -13.51 5.87
N ARG A 18 28.14 -13.93 5.13
CA ARG A 18 27.31 -13.02 4.29
C ARG A 18 26.57 -12.00 5.15
N ARG A 19 25.92 -12.44 6.25
CA ARG A 19 25.23 -11.55 7.21
C ARG A 19 26.21 -10.53 7.83
N ARG A 20 27.41 -10.94 8.24
CA ARG A 20 28.44 -10.04 8.77
C ARG A 20 28.96 -9.03 7.72
N ARG A 21 29.13 -9.46 6.47
CA ARG A 21 29.52 -8.56 5.36
C ARG A 21 28.43 -7.55 5.06
N LEU A 22 27.17 -7.96 5.05
CA LEU A 22 26.04 -7.06 4.83
C LEU A 22 25.93 -6.02 5.96
N ARG A 23 26.01 -6.47 7.22
CA ARG A 23 26.01 -5.54 8.38
C ARG A 23 27.16 -4.54 8.34
N ARG A 24 28.35 -4.98 7.94
CA ARG A 24 29.51 -4.06 7.78
C ARG A 24 29.29 -3.05 6.63
N ARG A 25 28.66 -3.46 5.52
CA ARG A 25 28.33 -2.55 4.41
C ARG A 25 27.26 -1.53 4.84
N ILE A 26 26.23 -1.96 5.56
CA ILE A 26 25.20 -1.06 6.10
C ILE A 26 25.82 -0.08 7.12
N ALA A 27 26.69 -0.54 8.01
CA ALA A 27 27.38 0.32 8.97
C ALA A 27 28.33 1.32 8.27
N ALA A 28 29.04 0.90 7.23
CA ALA A 28 29.90 1.79 6.43
C ALA A 28 29.08 2.84 5.66
N PHE A 29 27.91 2.46 5.13
CA PHE A 29 26.99 3.39 4.47
C PHE A 29 26.39 4.39 5.44
N ALA A 30 26.00 3.96 6.65
CA ALA A 30 25.50 4.83 7.69
C ALA A 30 26.60 5.83 8.16
N GLY A 31 27.86 5.38 8.29
CA GLY A 31 29.00 6.24 8.60
C GLY A 31 29.25 7.28 7.51
N LEU A 32 29.15 6.92 6.24
CA LEU A 32 29.33 7.84 5.11
C LEU A 32 28.23 8.92 5.07
N VAL A 33 26.99 8.56 5.35
CA VAL A 33 25.87 9.52 5.42
C VAL A 33 26.06 10.52 6.56
N VAL A 34 26.56 10.09 7.72
CA VAL A 34 26.86 10.98 8.84
C VAL A 34 27.99 11.96 8.51
N VAL A 35 29.01 11.50 7.80
CA VAL A 35 30.14 12.36 7.37
C VAL A 35 29.67 13.41 6.35
N ILE A 36 28.82 13.03 5.40
CA ILE A 36 28.26 13.96 4.41
C ILE A 36 27.34 14.99 5.08
N ALA A 37 26.51 14.58 6.05
CA ALA A 37 25.68 15.50 6.80
C ALA A 37 26.50 16.49 7.65
N ALA A 38 27.58 16.04 8.28
CA ALA A 38 28.50 16.91 9.05
C ALA A 38 29.24 17.91 8.15
N ALA A 39 29.65 17.50 6.94
CA ALA A 39 30.28 18.38 5.96
C ALA A 39 29.29 19.46 5.44
N ALA A 40 28.01 19.12 5.23
CA ALA A 40 26.99 20.07 4.81
C ALA A 40 26.69 21.13 5.89
N VAL A 41 26.75 20.76 7.17
CA VAL A 41 26.57 21.70 8.29
C VAL A 41 27.78 22.61 8.43
N ALA A 42 28.99 22.12 8.20
CA ALA A 42 30.21 22.93 8.24
C ALA A 42 30.28 24.00 7.13
N VAL A 43 29.79 23.67 5.92
CA VAL A 43 29.71 24.63 4.78
C VAL A 43 28.65 25.71 5.03
N ALA A 44 27.56 25.41 5.72
CA ALA A 44 26.53 26.39 6.08
C ALA A 44 26.96 27.34 7.19
N ALA A 45 27.93 26.97 8.03
CA ALA A 45 28.43 27.78 9.14
C ALA A 45 29.54 28.81 8.73
N THR A 46 30.12 28.69 7.52
CA THR A 46 31.23 29.59 7.06
C THR A 46 30.78 30.66 6.06
N GLY A 47 29.50 30.71 5.69
CA GLY A 47 28.93 31.65 4.70
C GLY A 47 28.07 32.75 5.32
N GLY A 48 28.59 33.56 6.21
CA GLY A 48 27.81 34.63 6.80
C GLY A 48 28.65 35.86 7.18
N ALA A 49 28.80 36.82 6.28
CA ALA A 49 28.95 38.23 6.60
C ALA A 49 28.95 39.08 5.33
N SER A 50 27.93 39.84 5.08
CA SER A 50 27.98 41.18 4.48
C SER A 50 26.56 41.79 4.52
N SER A 51 26.41 42.77 5.40
CA SER A 51 25.32 43.77 5.32
C SER A 51 25.75 44.90 4.39
N PRO A 52 24.79 45.63 3.84
CA PRO A 52 24.79 47.07 4.10
C PRO A 52 23.44 47.65 4.51
N THR A 53 23.62 48.63 5.33
CA THR A 53 22.73 49.61 5.91
C THR A 53 22.00 50.49 4.89
N THR A 54 20.88 51.06 5.33
CA THR A 54 20.26 52.41 5.15
C THR A 54 18.84 52.33 4.56
N THR A 55 17.80 53.01 4.94
CA THR A 55 17.49 54.16 5.80
C THR A 55 15.96 54.30 5.84
N THR A 56 15.42 54.55 7.03
CA THR A 56 14.31 55.42 7.43
C THR A 56 13.07 55.64 6.53
N SER A 57 11.86 55.34 6.99
CA SER A 57 10.88 56.38 7.38
C SER A 57 9.64 55.80 8.07
N ALA A 58 9.30 56.39 9.16
CA ALA A 58 8.13 56.18 10.00
C ALA A 58 6.88 56.82 9.43
N THR A 59 5.74 56.19 9.64
CA THR A 59 4.51 56.98 9.95
C THR A 59 3.53 56.11 10.76
N SER A 60 3.25 56.57 11.92
CA SER A 60 2.29 56.12 12.90
C SER A 60 0.86 56.42 12.50
N HIS A 61 -0.09 55.54 12.78
CA HIS A 61 -1.39 55.96 13.26
C HIS A 61 -2.02 54.92 14.22
N ARG A 62 -2.28 55.45 15.42
CA ARG A 62 -3.02 54.87 16.54
C ARG A 62 -4.51 54.98 16.33
N ARG A 63 -5.21 54.15 17.02
CA ARG A 63 -6.54 54.28 17.73
C ARG A 63 -7.55 53.21 17.27
N ALA A 64 -8.42 52.67 18.11
CA ALA A 64 -8.68 52.63 19.56
C ALA A 64 -9.72 51.55 19.81
N VAL A 65 -9.65 51.02 20.99
CA VAL A 65 -10.56 50.26 21.85
C VAL A 65 -12.07 50.53 21.67
N ALA A 66 -12.87 49.43 21.70
CA ALA A 66 -14.15 49.46 22.46
C ALA A 66 -14.54 48.01 22.86
N ARG A 67 -14.67 47.83 24.15
CA ARG A 67 -15.33 46.71 24.85
C ARG A 67 -16.82 46.98 24.89
N HIS A 68 -17.65 45.95 24.83
CA HIS A 68 -18.90 45.89 25.57
C HIS A 68 -19.27 44.48 25.96
N SER A 69 -19.44 44.27 27.24
CA SER A 69 -20.05 43.12 27.91
C SER A 69 -21.54 43.39 28.13
N ALA A 70 -22.38 42.37 28.19
CA ALA A 70 -23.48 42.14 29.17
C ALA A 70 -24.32 40.93 28.75
N HIS A 71 -24.37 39.97 29.53
CA HIS A 71 -25.36 39.38 30.48
C HIS A 71 -26.79 39.16 29.93
N GLY A 72 -27.31 37.93 30.13
CA GLY A 72 -28.72 37.59 30.06
C GLY A 72 -29.00 36.09 30.18
N THR A 73 -29.34 35.70 31.35
CA THR A 73 -29.82 34.54 32.08
C THR A 73 -30.91 33.66 31.45
N ALA A 74 -30.75 32.35 31.69
CA ALA A 74 -31.69 31.31 32.18
C ALA A 74 -32.95 30.92 31.39
N GLY A 75 -33.07 29.62 31.17
CA GLY A 75 -34.32 28.91 30.83
C GLY A 75 -34.09 27.41 30.72
N ARG A 76 -34.40 26.66 31.79
CA ARG A 76 -34.44 25.18 31.85
C ARG A 76 -35.66 24.66 31.08
N SER A 77 -35.48 23.58 30.34
CA SER A 77 -36.44 22.47 30.35
C SER A 77 -35.79 21.22 29.77
N ALA A 78 -35.90 20.15 30.53
CA ALA A 78 -35.48 18.81 30.20
C ALA A 78 -36.56 18.09 29.39
N THR A 79 -36.17 17.35 28.37
CA THR A 79 -36.89 16.13 27.97
C THR A 79 -35.92 15.15 27.38
N SER A 80 -35.98 13.94 27.86
CA SER A 80 -35.30 12.71 27.55
C SER A 80 -35.54 12.23 26.12
N GLY A 81 -34.54 11.58 25.55
CA GLY A 81 -34.79 10.68 24.41
C GLY A 81 -33.62 10.42 23.48
N GLY A 82 -33.03 9.25 23.56
CA GLY A 82 -32.41 8.60 22.42
C GLY A 82 -30.93 8.88 22.16
N THR A 83 -30.05 8.13 22.79
CA THR A 83 -28.66 7.97 22.41
C THR A 83 -28.54 7.27 21.04
N GLY A 84 -28.63 8.03 19.98
CA GLY A 84 -28.19 7.61 18.66
C GLY A 84 -26.73 8.01 18.50
N HIS A 85 -25.82 7.04 18.61
CA HIS A 85 -24.42 7.22 18.22
C HIS A 85 -24.37 7.49 16.70
N ARG A 86 -24.36 8.76 16.34
CA ARG A 86 -23.97 9.15 14.97
C ARG A 86 -22.45 9.06 14.90
N THR A 87 -21.94 7.97 14.40
CA THR A 87 -20.58 7.89 13.86
C THR A 87 -20.51 8.78 12.62
N ALA A 88 -20.04 10.01 12.82
CA ALA A 88 -19.69 10.89 11.73
C ALA A 88 -18.34 10.42 11.14
N GLY A 89 -18.38 9.94 9.92
CA GLY A 89 -17.19 9.53 9.15
C GLY A 89 -17.61 8.72 7.95
N GLY A 90 -18.40 9.30 7.04
CA GLY A 90 -18.82 8.63 5.82
C GLY A 90 -17.61 8.30 4.95
N SER A 91 -17.19 7.03 4.93
CA SER A 91 -16.37 6.48 3.86
C SER A 91 -17.17 6.62 2.57
N THR A 92 -16.60 7.27 1.56
CA THR A 92 -17.20 7.44 0.24
C THR A 92 -17.09 6.17 -0.63
N ALA A 93 -16.56 5.08 -0.09
CA ALA A 93 -16.55 3.79 -0.75
C ALA A 93 -17.99 3.31 -0.96
N ALA A 94 -18.33 2.92 -2.17
CA ALA A 94 -19.65 2.35 -2.44
C ALA A 94 -19.83 1.07 -1.60
N ALA A 95 -20.82 1.09 -0.71
CA ALA A 95 -21.10 -0.05 0.13
C ALA A 95 -21.62 -1.22 -0.71
N LEU A 96 -21.28 -2.45 -0.29
CA LEU A 96 -21.89 -3.64 -0.86
C LEU A 96 -23.41 -3.62 -0.66
N GLY A 97 -24.15 -3.99 -1.68
CA GLY A 97 -25.58 -4.30 -1.54
C GLY A 97 -25.79 -5.62 -0.79
N PRO A 98 -27.04 -5.91 -0.40
CA PRO A 98 -27.35 -7.13 0.32
C PRO A 98 -26.96 -8.37 -0.48
N ALA A 99 -26.55 -9.43 0.23
CA ALA A 99 -26.23 -10.71 -0.36
C ALA A 99 -27.50 -11.36 -0.96
N THR A 100 -27.32 -11.97 -2.13
CA THR A 100 -28.42 -12.69 -2.81
C THR A 100 -28.57 -14.14 -2.35
N GLY A 101 -27.62 -14.65 -1.57
CA GLY A 101 -27.49 -16.05 -1.21
C GLY A 101 -26.97 -16.96 -2.34
N HIS A 102 -26.72 -16.40 -3.51
CA HIS A 102 -26.16 -17.12 -4.66
C HIS A 102 -24.79 -16.54 -4.99
N ALA A 103 -23.75 -17.37 -4.89
CA ALA A 103 -22.39 -16.99 -5.17
C ALA A 103 -22.23 -16.40 -6.58
N GLY A 104 -21.54 -15.26 -6.67
CA GLY A 104 -21.20 -14.65 -7.94
C GLY A 104 -20.18 -15.47 -8.72
N THR A 105 -20.23 -15.37 -10.04
CA THR A 105 -19.39 -16.20 -10.95
C THR A 105 -18.44 -15.39 -11.83
N ASP A 106 -18.59 -14.06 -11.87
CA ASP A 106 -17.78 -13.22 -12.73
C ASP A 106 -16.31 -13.22 -12.27
N SER A 107 -15.42 -13.36 -13.23
CA SER A 107 -14.00 -13.13 -13.01
C SER A 107 -13.71 -11.63 -12.92
N VAL A 108 -12.71 -11.26 -12.13
CA VAL A 108 -12.37 -9.86 -11.85
C VAL A 108 -10.88 -9.61 -12.11
N PRO A 109 -10.52 -8.61 -12.93
CA PRO A 109 -9.13 -8.22 -13.10
C PRO A 109 -8.63 -7.48 -11.85
N ILE A 110 -7.40 -7.80 -11.45
CA ILE A 110 -6.69 -7.15 -10.35
C ILE A 110 -5.48 -6.43 -10.93
N LEU A 111 -5.48 -5.11 -10.88
CA LEU A 111 -4.38 -4.28 -11.36
C LEU A 111 -3.32 -4.12 -10.28
N MET A 112 -2.05 -4.17 -10.66
CA MET A 112 -0.90 -4.07 -9.76
C MET A 112 -0.07 -2.84 -10.07
N TYR A 113 -0.15 -1.84 -9.21
CA TYR A 113 0.65 -0.60 -9.25
C TYR A 113 1.71 -0.59 -8.15
N HIS A 114 2.74 0.24 -8.32
CA HIS A 114 3.78 0.46 -7.31
C HIS A 114 3.97 1.96 -7.04
N VAL A 115 4.84 2.63 -7.76
CA VAL A 115 5.17 4.04 -7.52
C VAL A 115 4.37 4.94 -8.45
N ILE A 116 3.66 5.92 -7.89
CA ILE A 116 2.94 6.92 -8.69
C ILE A 116 3.76 8.22 -8.75
N ALA A 117 4.82 8.17 -9.56
CA ALA A 117 5.77 9.27 -9.76
C ALA A 117 6.57 9.05 -11.05
N ALA A 118 7.25 10.08 -11.53
CA ALA A 118 8.28 9.92 -12.54
C ALA A 118 9.48 9.15 -11.94
N PRO A 119 10.10 8.22 -12.68
CA PRO A 119 11.28 7.52 -12.21
C PRO A 119 12.46 8.49 -12.05
N PRO A 120 13.16 8.49 -10.91
CA PRO A 120 14.40 9.25 -10.78
C PRO A 120 15.50 8.64 -11.66
N ALA A 121 16.51 9.44 -12.02
CA ALA A 121 17.65 8.95 -12.78
C ALA A 121 18.32 7.79 -12.02
N GLY A 122 18.57 6.67 -12.73
CA GLY A 122 19.17 5.48 -12.14
C GLY A 122 18.24 4.65 -11.25
N ALA A 123 16.93 4.85 -11.31
CA ALA A 123 15.97 3.99 -10.62
C ALA A 123 16.22 2.51 -10.98
N PRO A 124 16.32 1.59 -10.00
CA PRO A 124 16.64 0.19 -10.29
C PRO A 124 15.56 -0.53 -11.10
N TYR A 125 14.31 -0.09 -10.98
CA TYR A 125 13.15 -0.66 -11.70
C TYR A 125 12.27 0.48 -12.25
N PRO A 126 12.73 1.23 -13.27
CA PRO A 126 12.02 2.41 -13.77
C PRO A 126 10.63 2.08 -14.33
N GLY A 127 10.41 0.86 -14.83
CA GLY A 127 9.11 0.42 -15.31
C GLY A 127 8.03 0.31 -14.23
N LEU A 128 8.37 0.28 -12.94
CA LEU A 128 7.39 0.27 -11.84
C LEU A 128 6.85 1.67 -11.48
N TYR A 129 7.34 2.72 -12.16
CA TYR A 129 6.92 4.09 -11.95
C TYR A 129 5.90 4.48 -13.00
N VAL A 130 4.68 4.74 -12.58
CA VAL A 130 3.60 5.31 -13.38
C VAL A 130 3.47 6.78 -12.98
N THR A 131 3.58 7.70 -13.91
CA THR A 131 3.46 9.12 -13.56
C THR A 131 2.05 9.46 -13.06
N PRO A 132 1.87 10.52 -12.25
CA PRO A 132 0.54 10.95 -11.80
C PRO A 132 -0.42 11.25 -12.95
N GLN A 133 0.09 11.78 -14.08
CA GLN A 133 -0.68 12.07 -15.28
C GLN A 133 -1.16 10.78 -15.95
N GLU A 134 -0.26 9.80 -16.14
CA GLU A 134 -0.62 8.48 -16.69
C GLU A 134 -1.65 7.79 -15.81
N PHE A 135 -1.41 7.73 -14.48
CA PHE A 135 -2.35 7.13 -13.54
C PHE A 135 -3.74 7.78 -13.61
N THR A 136 -3.79 9.12 -13.62
CA THR A 136 -5.06 9.85 -13.74
C THR A 136 -5.79 9.48 -15.03
N ALA A 137 -5.10 9.53 -16.16
CA ALA A 137 -5.68 9.21 -17.47
C ALA A 137 -6.15 7.75 -17.56
N GLN A 138 -5.40 6.81 -16.96
CA GLN A 138 -5.78 5.41 -16.87
C GLN A 138 -7.05 5.20 -16.05
N MET A 139 -7.17 5.84 -14.87
CA MET A 139 -8.36 5.75 -14.03
C MET A 139 -9.60 6.38 -14.69
N GLU A 140 -9.44 7.50 -15.36
CA GLU A 140 -10.51 8.15 -16.10
C GLU A 140 -10.99 7.29 -17.30
N ALA A 141 -10.06 6.69 -18.03
CA ALA A 141 -10.40 5.77 -19.13
C ALA A 141 -11.13 4.50 -18.62
N LEU A 142 -10.69 3.93 -17.50
CA LEU A 142 -11.42 2.83 -16.86
C LEU A 142 -12.84 3.26 -16.51
N LYS A 143 -13.02 4.43 -15.88
CA LYS A 143 -14.35 4.96 -15.52
C LYS A 143 -15.23 5.17 -16.75
N GLN A 144 -14.70 5.77 -17.81
CA GLN A 144 -15.41 5.97 -19.08
C GLN A 144 -15.79 4.66 -19.75
N ALA A 145 -14.97 3.62 -19.63
CA ALA A 145 -15.24 2.27 -20.12
C ALA A 145 -16.20 1.46 -19.23
N GLY A 146 -16.79 2.08 -18.19
CA GLY A 146 -17.79 1.49 -17.32
C GLY A 146 -17.23 0.58 -16.21
N TRP A 147 -15.93 0.72 -15.86
CA TRP A 147 -15.34 0.01 -14.72
C TRP A 147 -15.64 0.73 -13.41
N THR A 148 -15.69 -0.03 -12.32
CA THR A 148 -15.82 0.48 -10.96
C THR A 148 -14.85 -0.26 -10.05
N ALA A 149 -14.04 0.49 -9.29
CA ALA A 149 -13.07 -0.10 -8.39
C ALA A 149 -13.75 -0.67 -7.14
N VAL A 150 -13.36 -1.89 -6.78
CA VAL A 150 -13.80 -2.64 -5.61
C VAL A 150 -12.58 -3.21 -4.89
N THR A 151 -12.73 -3.62 -3.62
CA THR A 151 -11.67 -4.28 -2.87
C THR A 151 -11.70 -5.79 -3.01
N LEU A 152 -10.61 -6.46 -2.63
CA LEU A 152 -10.53 -7.93 -2.62
C LEU A 152 -11.56 -8.55 -1.66
N ASP A 153 -11.81 -7.94 -0.50
CA ASP A 153 -12.84 -8.42 0.43
C ASP A 153 -14.26 -8.26 -0.17
N GLN A 154 -14.52 -7.20 -0.93
CA GLN A 154 -15.78 -7.05 -1.65
C GLN A 154 -15.96 -8.13 -2.74
N VAL A 155 -14.90 -8.41 -3.50
CA VAL A 155 -14.91 -9.50 -4.50
C VAL A 155 -15.09 -10.85 -3.82
N ARG A 156 -14.45 -11.10 -2.69
CA ARG A 156 -14.63 -12.33 -1.91
C ARG A 156 -16.07 -12.50 -1.43
N ALA A 157 -16.68 -11.45 -0.90
CA ALA A 157 -18.08 -11.48 -0.47
C ALA A 157 -19.05 -11.75 -1.65
N TYR A 158 -18.76 -11.16 -2.82
CA TYR A 158 -19.50 -11.47 -4.04
C TYR A 158 -19.38 -12.96 -4.43
N TRP A 159 -18.17 -13.50 -4.43
CA TRP A 159 -17.94 -14.90 -4.80
C TRP A 159 -18.47 -15.92 -3.76
N ALA A 160 -18.45 -15.57 -2.47
CA ALA A 160 -18.91 -16.47 -1.41
C ALA A 160 -20.43 -16.43 -1.24
N ASP A 161 -20.97 -15.23 -1.06
CA ASP A 161 -22.33 -15.02 -0.56
C ASP A 161 -23.23 -14.29 -1.55
N GLY A 162 -22.70 -13.92 -2.73
CA GLY A 162 -23.43 -13.14 -3.74
C GLY A 162 -23.73 -11.71 -3.29
N ALA A 163 -22.86 -11.12 -2.47
CA ALA A 163 -22.96 -9.71 -2.13
C ALA A 163 -22.95 -8.87 -3.41
N ARG A 164 -23.86 -7.90 -3.52
CA ARG A 164 -23.93 -7.08 -4.73
C ARG A 164 -22.78 -6.09 -4.76
N LEU A 165 -21.94 -6.21 -5.79
CA LEU A 165 -20.91 -5.21 -6.07
C LEU A 165 -21.55 -3.90 -6.52
N PRO A 166 -20.85 -2.75 -6.38
CA PRO A 166 -21.26 -1.49 -6.97
C PRO A 166 -21.52 -1.61 -8.48
N ALA A 167 -22.40 -0.76 -9.01
CA ALA A 167 -22.72 -0.77 -10.43
C ALA A 167 -21.48 -0.55 -11.31
N GLY A 168 -21.41 -1.26 -12.43
CA GLY A 168 -20.29 -1.23 -13.38
C GLY A 168 -19.54 -2.56 -13.44
N LYS A 169 -18.51 -2.62 -14.28
CA LYS A 169 -17.60 -3.76 -14.38
C LYS A 169 -16.62 -3.72 -13.20
N PRO A 170 -16.54 -4.73 -12.32
CA PRO A 170 -15.63 -4.67 -11.17
C PRO A 170 -14.17 -4.78 -11.61
N VAL A 171 -13.32 -3.95 -11.01
CA VAL A 171 -11.87 -4.03 -11.09
C VAL A 171 -11.26 -3.80 -9.71
N VAL A 172 -10.27 -4.58 -9.32
CA VAL A 172 -9.50 -4.33 -8.10
C VAL A 172 -8.23 -3.55 -8.48
N ILE A 173 -7.94 -2.50 -7.74
CA ILE A 173 -6.71 -1.72 -7.90
C ILE A 173 -5.84 -1.97 -6.68
N THR A 174 -4.71 -2.65 -6.86
CA THR A 174 -3.77 -2.92 -5.77
C THR A 174 -2.53 -2.04 -5.90
N PHE A 175 -2.03 -1.58 -4.76
CA PHE A 175 -0.75 -0.87 -4.65
C PHE A 175 0.20 -1.68 -3.78
N ASP A 176 1.41 -1.87 -4.24
CA ASP A 176 2.42 -2.66 -3.56
C ASP A 176 3.45 -1.78 -2.85
N ASN A 177 4.01 -2.28 -1.75
CA ASN A 177 5.12 -1.78 -0.94
C ASN A 177 4.80 -0.66 0.07
N GLY A 178 3.82 0.20 -0.14
CA GLY A 178 3.52 1.29 0.78
C GLY A 178 4.27 2.60 0.47
N TYR A 179 4.42 2.98 -0.80
CA TYR A 179 5.05 4.22 -1.20
C TYR A 179 4.22 5.45 -0.86
N HIS A 180 4.87 6.51 -0.38
CA HIS A 180 4.23 7.81 -0.10
C HIS A 180 3.41 8.35 -1.28
N SER A 181 3.85 8.10 -2.51
CA SER A 181 3.16 8.54 -3.72
C SER A 181 1.76 7.95 -3.88
N GLN A 182 1.48 6.80 -3.32
CA GLN A 182 0.15 6.18 -3.32
C GLN A 182 -0.84 7.04 -2.50
N TYR A 183 -0.40 7.53 -1.35
CA TYR A 183 -1.18 8.50 -0.58
C TYR A 183 -1.26 9.87 -1.27
N ALA A 184 -0.13 10.40 -1.74
CA ALA A 184 -0.06 11.77 -2.22
C ALA A 184 -0.66 11.97 -3.62
N GLN A 185 -0.63 10.96 -4.47
CA GLN A 185 -1.03 11.05 -5.88
C GLN A 185 -2.24 10.16 -6.20
N ALA A 186 -2.25 8.89 -5.78
CA ALA A 186 -3.33 7.98 -6.14
C ALA A 186 -4.61 8.23 -5.34
N LEU A 187 -4.52 8.42 -4.03
CA LEU A 187 -5.69 8.64 -3.18
C LEU A 187 -6.58 9.80 -3.63
N PRO A 188 -6.07 11.00 -3.99
CA PRO A 188 -6.91 12.10 -4.47
C PRO A 188 -7.67 11.76 -5.76
N VAL A 189 -7.02 11.04 -6.68
CA VAL A 189 -7.65 10.61 -7.94
C VAL A 189 -8.79 9.64 -7.67
N LEU A 190 -8.53 8.58 -6.89
CA LEU A 190 -9.54 7.57 -6.59
C LEU A 190 -10.70 8.15 -5.78
N ARG A 191 -10.44 9.05 -4.81
CA ARG A 191 -11.50 9.76 -4.07
C ARG A 191 -12.41 10.58 -4.99
N ARG A 192 -11.86 11.29 -5.97
CA ARG A 192 -12.64 12.06 -6.94
C ARG A 192 -13.57 11.17 -7.76
N LEU A 193 -13.16 9.94 -8.04
CA LEU A 193 -13.95 8.95 -8.77
C LEU A 193 -14.95 8.18 -7.88
N GLY A 194 -14.88 8.34 -6.56
CA GLY A 194 -15.63 7.54 -5.60
C GLY A 194 -15.13 6.10 -5.49
N TRP A 195 -13.84 5.87 -5.75
CA TRP A 195 -13.21 4.56 -5.85
C TRP A 195 -12.34 4.24 -4.65
N VAL A 196 -12.19 2.94 -4.40
CA VAL A 196 -11.33 2.33 -3.37
C VAL A 196 -10.17 1.60 -4.02
N ALA A 197 -9.24 1.12 -3.19
CA ALA A 197 -8.12 0.28 -3.61
C ALA A 197 -7.67 -0.61 -2.44
N ASP A 198 -6.72 -1.50 -2.72
CA ASP A 198 -6.09 -2.36 -1.73
C ASP A 198 -4.60 -1.97 -1.62
N GLU A 199 -4.13 -1.78 -0.39
CA GLU A 199 -2.75 -1.40 -0.09
C GLU A 199 -1.99 -2.58 0.50
N ASN A 200 -1.04 -3.15 -0.26
CA ASN A 200 -0.16 -4.23 0.16
C ASN A 200 1.11 -3.66 0.81
N ILE A 201 1.03 -3.26 2.06
CA ILE A 201 2.14 -2.59 2.73
C ILE A 201 3.22 -3.58 3.22
N GLN A 202 4.50 -3.25 3.00
CA GLN A 202 5.62 -3.82 3.75
C GLN A 202 5.92 -2.94 4.97
N LEU A 203 6.15 -3.56 6.15
CA LEU A 203 6.25 -2.80 7.39
C LEU A 203 7.61 -2.17 7.62
N THR A 204 8.66 -2.79 7.10
CA THR A 204 10.05 -2.32 7.23
C THR A 204 10.72 -2.29 5.86
N GLY A 205 11.87 -1.61 5.77
CA GLY A 205 12.61 -1.52 4.51
C GLY A 205 12.12 -0.42 3.56
N LEU A 206 10.98 0.22 3.85
CA LEU A 206 10.49 1.41 3.15
C LEU A 206 10.00 2.46 4.17
N PRO A 207 10.88 3.02 5.01
CA PRO A 207 10.50 4.05 5.96
C PRO A 207 10.16 5.36 5.24
N PRO A 208 9.46 6.32 5.90
CA PRO A 208 9.12 7.62 5.29
C PRO A 208 10.33 8.40 4.75
N SER A 209 11.49 8.27 5.37
CA SER A 209 12.77 8.85 4.89
C SER A 209 13.24 8.28 3.56
N GLN A 210 12.73 7.14 3.13
CA GLN A 210 13.06 6.46 1.87
C GLN A 210 11.83 6.34 0.94
N GLY A 211 10.84 7.19 1.12
CA GLY A 211 9.65 7.24 0.27
C GLY A 211 8.49 6.37 0.73
N GLY A 212 8.53 5.79 1.93
CA GLY A 212 7.40 5.06 2.54
C GLY A 212 6.36 6.00 3.15
N MET A 213 5.18 5.45 3.44
CA MET A 213 4.10 6.16 4.13
C MET A 213 4.32 6.23 5.64
N THR A 214 3.87 7.33 6.24
CA THR A 214 3.70 7.42 7.70
C THR A 214 2.44 6.69 8.15
N SER A 215 2.36 6.29 9.43
CA SER A 215 1.14 5.70 10.00
C SER A 215 -0.10 6.59 9.81
N GLY A 216 0.07 7.92 9.87
CA GLY A 216 -1.01 8.88 9.63
C GLY A 216 -1.56 8.82 8.20
N GLN A 217 -0.70 8.62 7.22
CA GLN A 217 -1.06 8.46 5.81
C GLN A 217 -1.77 7.13 5.56
N VAL A 218 -1.26 6.03 6.12
CA VAL A 218 -1.96 4.73 6.05
C VAL A 218 -3.34 4.81 6.69
N ARG A 219 -3.49 5.47 7.86
CA ARG A 219 -4.81 5.71 8.46
C ARG A 219 -5.73 6.55 7.55
N ALA A 220 -5.18 7.43 6.73
CA ALA A 220 -5.98 8.21 5.78
C ALA A 220 -6.48 7.35 4.61
N LEU A 221 -5.69 6.38 4.11
CA LEU A 221 -6.15 5.38 3.13
C LEU A 221 -7.30 4.55 3.72
N VAL A 222 -7.11 4.02 4.92
CA VAL A 222 -8.15 3.22 5.62
C VAL A 222 -9.44 4.03 5.80
N ARG A 223 -9.36 5.29 6.24
CA ARG A 223 -10.54 6.17 6.36
C ARG A 223 -11.20 6.49 5.02
N ALA A 224 -10.48 6.42 3.93
CA ALA A 224 -11.01 6.56 2.57
C ALA A 224 -11.65 5.27 2.03
N GLY A 225 -11.69 4.20 2.84
CA GLY A 225 -12.28 2.91 2.48
C GLY A 225 -11.33 1.97 1.75
N TRP A 226 -10.03 2.29 1.69
CA TRP A 226 -9.05 1.35 1.16
C TRP A 226 -8.89 0.15 2.08
N GLU A 227 -8.75 -1.01 1.49
CA GLU A 227 -8.40 -2.23 2.20
C GLU A 227 -6.90 -2.22 2.52
N LEU A 228 -6.54 -2.66 3.73
CA LEU A 228 -5.16 -2.73 4.16
C LEU A 228 -4.72 -4.17 4.25
N ASP A 229 -3.76 -4.52 3.41
CA ASP A 229 -3.16 -5.83 3.31
C ASP A 229 -1.63 -5.76 3.47
N THR A 230 -0.91 -6.83 3.22
CA THR A 230 0.53 -6.82 3.49
C THR A 230 1.36 -7.65 2.51
N GLN A 231 2.58 -7.14 2.25
CA GLN A 231 3.68 -7.88 1.64
C GLN A 231 4.71 -8.40 2.67
N GLY A 232 4.31 -8.54 3.95
CA GLY A 232 5.19 -8.99 5.02
C GLY A 232 5.96 -7.86 5.70
N MET A 233 6.98 -8.24 6.47
CA MET A 233 7.77 -7.27 7.23
C MET A 233 8.75 -6.48 6.37
N SER A 234 9.46 -7.12 5.43
CA SER A 234 10.64 -6.52 4.79
C SER A 234 10.82 -6.88 3.31
N HIS A 235 9.79 -7.31 2.63
CA HIS A 235 9.87 -7.75 1.23
C HIS A 235 10.94 -8.85 0.99
N ALA A 236 11.04 -9.80 1.92
CA ALA A 236 12.00 -10.89 1.85
C ALA A 236 11.62 -11.92 0.78
N ASP A 237 12.61 -12.64 0.23
CA ASP A 237 12.37 -13.85 -0.56
C ASP A 237 11.85 -14.97 0.36
N LEU A 238 10.55 -15.16 0.35
CA LEU A 238 9.88 -16.14 1.20
C LEU A 238 10.11 -17.58 0.72
N ALA A 239 10.35 -17.79 -0.56
CA ALA A 239 10.55 -19.13 -1.13
C ALA A 239 11.85 -19.79 -0.62
N THR A 240 12.81 -18.99 -0.16
CA THR A 240 14.08 -19.44 0.41
C THR A 240 14.19 -19.24 1.92
N SER A 241 13.12 -18.75 2.56
CA SER A 241 13.09 -18.46 4.00
C SER A 241 12.87 -19.73 4.83
N ASP A 242 13.49 -19.78 6.00
CA ASP A 242 13.24 -20.83 6.97
C ASP A 242 11.88 -20.60 7.69
N PRO A 243 11.35 -21.61 8.43
CA PRO A 243 10.05 -21.50 9.11
C PRO A 243 9.96 -20.36 10.13
N ALA A 244 11.06 -19.96 10.77
CA ALA A 244 11.06 -18.87 11.73
C ALA A 244 10.94 -17.51 11.01
N GLU A 245 11.67 -17.35 9.91
CA GLU A 245 11.58 -16.17 9.06
C GLU A 245 10.18 -16.07 8.41
N LEU A 246 9.61 -17.17 7.90
CA LEU A 246 8.24 -17.17 7.38
C LEU A 246 7.25 -16.67 8.43
N ARG A 247 7.37 -17.14 9.67
CA ARG A 247 6.51 -16.69 10.77
C ARG A 247 6.70 -15.21 11.06
N TYR A 248 7.93 -14.73 11.07
CA TYR A 248 8.22 -13.31 11.26
C TYR A 248 7.63 -12.46 10.14
N GLN A 249 7.86 -12.84 8.90
CA GLN A 249 7.40 -12.08 7.73
C GLN A 249 5.86 -12.06 7.60
N ILE A 250 5.20 -13.18 7.90
CA ILE A 250 3.78 -13.37 7.62
C ILE A 250 2.92 -13.06 8.84
N VAL A 251 3.13 -13.81 9.94
CA VAL A 251 2.27 -13.72 11.15
C VAL A 251 2.48 -12.41 11.88
N THR A 252 3.75 -11.97 12.02
CA THR A 252 4.06 -10.74 12.75
C THR A 252 3.56 -9.52 11.98
N ALA A 253 3.72 -9.46 10.66
CA ALA A 253 3.22 -8.37 9.85
C ALA A 253 1.70 -8.20 10.01
N ARG A 254 0.94 -9.29 9.82
CA ARG A 254 -0.52 -9.27 10.00
C ARG A 254 -0.94 -8.78 11.38
N ARG A 255 -0.32 -9.31 12.42
CA ARG A 255 -0.61 -8.95 13.81
C ARG A 255 -0.34 -7.47 14.09
N LEU A 256 0.79 -6.95 13.62
CA LEU A 256 1.17 -5.55 13.82
C LEU A 256 0.22 -4.60 13.11
N LEU A 257 -0.12 -4.85 11.85
CA LEU A 257 -1.05 -4.03 11.09
C LEU A 257 -2.45 -4.02 11.72
N ARG A 258 -2.98 -5.18 12.08
CA ARG A 258 -4.28 -5.28 12.76
C ARG A 258 -4.28 -4.52 14.08
N ARG A 259 -3.23 -4.61 14.87
CA ARG A 259 -3.10 -3.88 16.15
C ARG A 259 -2.98 -2.38 15.92
N GLU A 260 -2.20 -1.94 14.94
CA GLU A 260 -1.92 -0.53 14.69
C GLU A 260 -3.12 0.21 14.10
N TYR A 261 -3.84 -0.43 13.17
CA TYR A 261 -4.90 0.23 12.40
C TYR A 261 -6.31 -0.18 12.78
N GLY A 262 -6.49 -1.26 13.54
CA GLY A 262 -7.80 -1.72 14.01
C GLY A 262 -8.71 -2.27 12.91
N VAL A 263 -8.15 -2.67 11.77
CA VAL A 263 -8.89 -3.19 10.61
C VAL A 263 -8.51 -4.64 10.31
N PRO A 264 -9.32 -5.38 9.56
CA PRO A 264 -8.93 -6.66 8.99
C PRO A 264 -7.67 -6.50 8.14
N VAL A 265 -6.84 -7.54 8.08
CA VAL A 265 -5.73 -7.71 7.15
C VAL A 265 -5.90 -9.12 6.61
N ASN A 266 -6.60 -9.24 5.50
CA ASN A 266 -7.15 -10.51 5.03
C ASN A 266 -6.34 -11.15 3.92
N TRP A 267 -5.60 -10.35 3.14
CA TRP A 267 -4.86 -10.81 1.99
C TRP A 267 -3.36 -10.67 2.19
N PHE A 268 -2.61 -11.55 1.54
CA PHE A 268 -1.16 -11.51 1.53
C PHE A 268 -0.67 -11.31 0.09
N CYS A 269 0.22 -10.38 -0.13
CA CYS A 269 0.88 -10.20 -1.42
C CYS A 269 2.28 -10.83 -1.34
N TYR A 270 2.58 -11.80 -2.22
CA TYR A 270 3.90 -12.42 -2.22
C TYR A 270 4.97 -11.43 -2.68
N PRO A 271 6.00 -11.13 -1.84
CA PRO A 271 7.11 -10.27 -2.24
C PRO A 271 7.77 -10.78 -3.54
N SER A 272 7.94 -9.89 -4.52
CA SER A 272 8.43 -10.23 -5.87
C SER A 272 7.64 -11.33 -6.59
N GLY A 273 6.47 -11.72 -6.08
CA GLY A 273 5.71 -12.86 -6.60
C GLY A 273 6.30 -14.22 -6.24
N GLN A 274 7.28 -14.29 -5.36
CA GLN A 274 7.96 -15.53 -4.99
C GLN A 274 7.19 -16.31 -3.93
N TYR A 275 6.82 -17.54 -4.24
CA TYR A 275 6.15 -18.44 -3.31
C TYR A 275 6.41 -19.91 -3.67
N ASN A 276 6.17 -20.79 -2.71
CA ASN A 276 6.14 -22.24 -2.87
C ASN A 276 5.07 -22.83 -1.93
N ALA A 277 4.91 -24.13 -1.90
CA ALA A 277 3.91 -24.79 -1.06
C ALA A 277 4.05 -24.48 0.43
N ALA A 278 5.28 -24.35 0.94
CA ALA A 278 5.53 -24.00 2.35
C ALA A 278 5.09 -22.57 2.67
N VAL A 279 5.34 -21.62 1.77
CA VAL A 279 4.88 -20.22 1.91
C VAL A 279 3.36 -20.16 1.90
N ILE A 280 2.70 -20.82 0.94
CA ILE A 280 1.23 -20.89 0.88
C ILE A 280 0.66 -21.47 2.18
N ALA A 281 1.23 -22.58 2.68
CA ALA A 281 0.81 -23.19 3.93
C ALA A 281 0.98 -22.24 5.13
N ALA A 282 2.09 -21.48 5.19
CA ALA A 282 2.34 -20.51 6.24
C ALA A 282 1.35 -19.34 6.20
N VAL A 283 1.04 -18.80 5.02
CA VAL A 283 0.05 -17.74 4.82
C VAL A 283 -1.35 -18.22 5.24
N ARG A 284 -1.73 -19.42 4.82
CA ARG A 284 -3.00 -20.04 5.21
C ARG A 284 -3.09 -20.25 6.73
N ALA A 285 -2.06 -20.80 7.34
CA ALA A 285 -1.97 -21.01 8.79
C ALA A 285 -1.99 -19.71 9.59
N ALA A 286 -1.50 -18.60 9.03
CA ALA A 286 -1.58 -17.28 9.63
C ALA A 286 -3.00 -16.67 9.59
N GLY A 287 -3.96 -17.34 8.92
CA GLY A 287 -5.36 -16.95 8.85
C GLY A 287 -5.67 -15.88 7.80
N PHE A 288 -4.81 -15.71 6.79
CA PHE A 288 -5.18 -14.97 5.59
C PHE A 288 -6.22 -15.76 4.79
N VAL A 289 -7.09 -15.05 4.08
CA VAL A 289 -8.14 -15.67 3.27
C VAL A 289 -7.68 -15.98 1.85
N GLY A 290 -6.57 -15.37 1.43
CA GLY A 290 -5.95 -15.59 0.14
C GLY A 290 -4.70 -14.76 -0.06
N SER A 291 -4.16 -14.82 -1.27
CA SER A 291 -2.92 -14.12 -1.65
C SER A 291 -2.93 -13.72 -3.13
N THR A 292 -2.25 -12.63 -3.43
CA THR A 292 -2.04 -12.15 -4.79
C THR A 292 -0.64 -12.48 -5.29
N THR A 293 -0.53 -12.73 -6.59
CA THR A 293 0.72 -13.08 -7.29
C THR A 293 1.08 -12.00 -8.32
N VAL A 294 2.14 -12.24 -9.07
CA VAL A 294 2.53 -11.44 -10.25
C VAL A 294 2.24 -12.18 -11.58
N VAL A 295 1.60 -13.34 -11.50
CA VAL A 295 1.17 -14.10 -12.68
C VAL A 295 0.03 -13.34 -13.37
N PRO A 296 0.13 -13.05 -14.68
CA PRO A 296 -0.94 -12.33 -15.37
C PRO A 296 -2.21 -13.17 -15.48
N GLY A 297 -3.37 -12.49 -15.47
CA GLY A 297 -4.67 -13.13 -15.62
C GLY A 297 -5.76 -12.43 -14.83
N TRP A 298 -6.98 -12.92 -14.96
CA TRP A 298 -8.13 -12.51 -14.16
C TRP A 298 -8.34 -13.47 -13.00
N ALA A 299 -8.59 -12.94 -11.84
CA ALA A 299 -8.99 -13.73 -10.68
C ALA A 299 -10.42 -14.24 -10.85
N SER A 300 -10.68 -15.49 -10.46
CA SER A 300 -12.00 -16.12 -10.54
C SER A 300 -12.32 -16.90 -9.27
N ARG A 301 -13.60 -17.08 -9.02
CA ARG A 301 -14.11 -17.89 -7.90
C ARG A 301 -13.60 -19.33 -7.91
N SER A 302 -13.42 -19.92 -9.11
CA SER A 302 -12.92 -21.28 -9.29
C SER A 302 -11.41 -21.42 -9.14
N GLY A 303 -10.69 -20.28 -9.11
CA GLY A 303 -9.23 -20.25 -8.92
C GLY A 303 -8.83 -20.52 -7.47
N ASP A 304 -7.53 -20.77 -7.25
CA ASP A 304 -6.97 -20.88 -5.92
C ASP A 304 -6.87 -19.48 -5.27
N PRO A 305 -7.60 -19.23 -4.16
CA PRO A 305 -7.57 -17.91 -3.51
C PRO A 305 -6.19 -17.51 -3.00
N TYR A 306 -5.27 -18.46 -2.81
CA TYR A 306 -3.89 -18.20 -2.42
C TYR A 306 -2.94 -17.97 -3.61
N ARG A 307 -3.47 -17.86 -4.82
CA ARG A 307 -2.70 -17.64 -6.05
C ARG A 307 -3.44 -16.73 -7.05
N LEU A 308 -4.10 -15.69 -6.55
CA LEU A 308 -4.86 -14.77 -7.41
C LEU A 308 -3.92 -14.08 -8.41
N PRO A 309 -4.19 -14.19 -9.72
CA PRO A 309 -3.41 -13.52 -10.74
C PRO A 309 -3.66 -12.01 -10.73
N ARG A 310 -2.67 -11.23 -11.20
CA ARG A 310 -2.76 -9.78 -11.31
C ARG A 310 -2.16 -9.28 -12.62
N LEU A 311 -2.62 -8.13 -13.06
CA LEU A 311 -2.11 -7.43 -14.23
C LEU A 311 -1.18 -6.30 -13.78
N ARG A 312 0.11 -6.44 -14.04
CA ARG A 312 1.10 -5.41 -13.72
C ARG A 312 0.96 -4.24 -14.68
N VAL A 313 0.78 -3.03 -14.13
CA VAL A 313 0.75 -1.79 -14.90
C VAL A 313 2.11 -1.11 -14.79
N LEU A 314 2.73 -0.87 -15.92
CA LEU A 314 4.06 -0.28 -16.04
C LEU A 314 3.96 1.19 -16.48
N GLY A 315 5.01 1.97 -16.20
CA GLY A 315 5.19 3.30 -16.77
C GLY A 315 5.18 3.26 -18.30
N GLY A 316 4.64 4.29 -18.93
CA GLY A 316 4.45 4.34 -20.36
C GLY A 316 3.21 3.58 -20.88
N THR A 317 2.46 2.88 -20.01
CA THR A 317 1.22 2.23 -20.42
C THR A 317 0.14 3.28 -20.69
N SER A 318 -0.26 3.47 -21.96
CA SER A 318 -1.35 4.36 -22.31
C SER A 318 -2.71 3.86 -21.80
N PRO A 319 -3.72 4.72 -21.65
CA PRO A 319 -5.07 4.30 -21.27
C PRO A 319 -5.67 3.22 -22.17
N SER A 320 -5.48 3.32 -23.48
CA SER A 320 -5.94 2.32 -24.45
C SER A 320 -5.17 1.01 -24.32
N ALA A 321 -3.86 1.05 -24.09
CA ALA A 321 -3.05 -0.13 -23.85
C ALA A 321 -3.47 -0.85 -22.57
N LEU A 322 -3.82 -0.12 -21.49
CA LEU A 322 -4.34 -0.72 -20.26
C LEU A 322 -5.68 -1.44 -20.50
N LEU A 323 -6.62 -0.80 -21.21
CA LEU A 323 -7.90 -1.43 -21.55
C LEU A 323 -7.70 -2.69 -22.42
N SER A 324 -6.77 -2.65 -23.36
CA SER A 324 -6.42 -3.80 -24.19
C SER A 324 -5.75 -4.91 -23.38
N GLN A 325 -4.86 -4.58 -22.44
CA GLN A 325 -4.23 -5.53 -21.52
C GLN A 325 -5.29 -6.25 -20.67
N ILE A 326 -6.24 -5.51 -20.11
CA ILE A 326 -7.33 -6.08 -19.32
C ILE A 326 -8.17 -7.04 -20.19
N ALA A 327 -8.56 -6.62 -21.39
CA ALA A 327 -9.38 -7.43 -22.30
C ALA A 327 -8.63 -8.70 -22.76
N GLY A 328 -7.35 -8.59 -23.10
CA GLY A 328 -6.54 -9.70 -23.59
C GLY A 328 -6.19 -10.75 -22.55
N ALA A 329 -6.16 -10.36 -21.27
CA ALA A 329 -5.85 -11.27 -20.16
C ALA A 329 -7.06 -12.04 -19.63
N ARG A 330 -8.25 -11.82 -20.17
CA ARG A 330 -9.48 -12.50 -19.75
C ARG A 330 -9.45 -13.96 -20.18
N GLY A 331 -9.42 -14.87 -19.22
CA GLY A 331 -9.44 -16.30 -19.48
C GLY A 331 -8.09 -17.01 -19.33
N ASP A 332 -7.06 -16.30 -18.88
CA ASP A 332 -5.79 -16.94 -18.55
C ASP A 332 -5.97 -17.99 -17.45
N GLY A 333 -5.20 -19.08 -17.57
CA GLY A 333 -5.32 -20.23 -16.67
C GLY A 333 -4.87 -19.93 -15.23
N ALA A 334 -5.10 -20.91 -14.35
CA ALA A 334 -4.61 -20.84 -12.98
C ALA A 334 -3.08 -20.71 -12.95
N PRO A 335 -2.52 -19.87 -12.07
CA PRO A 335 -1.08 -19.78 -11.92
C PRO A 335 -0.46 -21.11 -11.47
N PRO A 336 0.82 -21.37 -11.79
CA PRO A 336 1.50 -22.58 -11.38
C PRO A 336 1.53 -22.72 -9.85
N SER A 337 1.74 -23.95 -9.35
CA SER A 337 1.82 -24.24 -7.92
C SER A 337 3.00 -23.57 -7.23
N THR A 338 4.05 -23.30 -7.98
CA THR A 338 5.20 -22.50 -7.56
C THR A 338 5.49 -21.44 -8.61
N TYR A 339 5.86 -20.24 -8.18
CA TYR A 339 6.27 -19.17 -9.08
C TYR A 339 7.49 -18.47 -8.49
N MET A 340 8.54 -18.42 -9.28
CA MET A 340 9.78 -17.71 -8.95
C MET A 340 10.01 -16.68 -10.06
N THR A 341 10.08 -15.42 -9.71
CA THR A 341 10.56 -14.41 -10.64
C THR A 341 12.07 -14.51 -10.72
N SER A 342 12.58 -14.69 -11.92
CA SER A 342 14.03 -14.63 -12.20
C SER A 342 14.57 -13.23 -11.99
#